data_14378fc8a81d80bfb39c1134a7ef6ea2
#
_entry.id   14378fc8a81d80bfb39c1134a7ef6ea2
#
_cell.length_a   1.000
_cell.length_b   1.000
_cell.length_c   1.000
_cell.angle_alpha   90.00
_cell.angle_beta   90.00
_cell.angle_gamma   90.00
#
_symmetry.space_group_name_H-M   'P 1'
#
loop_
_entity.id
_entity.type
_entity.pdbx_description
1 polymer ?
#
loop_
_entity_poly.entity_id
_entity_poly.type
_entity_poly.pdbx_seq_one_letter_code
_entity_poly.pdbx_strand_id
1 'polypeptide(L)'
;MQALPVDIHHVSFSRKGAYLCITGRNEAQCRDNPHLHIRPGLWLRNFHDEGRRDVFLLEPVRDGAALPCTPELSPDELCLRVDGGGTVRLCLSAAETLRIRVEGASLRLSMLAHLGGGEFRIGANAWRVNCPGALRDYTICSVTGSVAVDRARRDERDYVDVSVAPSGGATAAEAVLIQSKGQAELPETWPAYESARQAVRDDFEAFHRRNADVPPELADTARLAAYVNWSSFIAPCGNMTREGMLMSKNWMGNIWSWDHCFNGIALAEVDPDAAWDQFMVIFDHQLETGQIPDMINDTTLQYNFLKPPIHGWAYDLMMRLNDAFSAPDRLETAYRHLSRWSLWWLAHRDPDGAFLPQYHHGNDSGWDNGTVFDIGYPVQGPDLAGFLVQQMDILA
;
A
#
# COMPACT_ATOMS: atom_id res chain seq x y z
N MET A 1 5.98 -2.70 -22.22
CA MET A 1 4.64 -3.12 -21.73
C MET A 1 3.66 -2.02 -22.12
N GLN A 2 2.40 -2.36 -22.38
CA GLN A 2 1.37 -1.34 -22.64
C GLN A 2 1.08 -0.57 -21.35
N ALA A 3 0.89 0.75 -21.46
CA ALA A 3 0.45 1.58 -20.33
C ALA A 3 -0.94 1.12 -19.87
N LEU A 4 -1.16 1.16 -18.56
CA LEU A 4 -2.49 0.90 -17.99
C LEU A 4 -3.36 2.15 -18.15
N PRO A 5 -4.65 2.00 -18.48
CA PRO A 5 -5.57 3.13 -18.64
C PRO A 5 -6.04 3.63 -17.25
N VAL A 6 -5.11 4.15 -16.44
CA VAL A 6 -5.39 4.58 -15.08
C VAL A 6 -5.03 6.03 -14.84
N ASP A 7 -5.81 6.69 -13.98
CA ASP A 7 -5.44 7.97 -13.40
C ASP A 7 -4.62 7.75 -12.12
N ILE A 8 -3.38 8.25 -12.11
CA ILE A 8 -2.46 8.12 -10.97
C ILE A 8 -2.97 8.81 -9.69
N HIS A 9 -3.99 9.67 -9.78
CA HIS A 9 -4.66 10.24 -8.62
C HIS A 9 -5.57 9.24 -7.91
N HIS A 10 -5.96 8.15 -8.57
CA HIS A 10 -6.82 7.10 -8.05
C HIS A 10 -6.09 5.78 -7.84
N VAL A 11 -5.23 5.38 -8.77
CA VAL A 11 -4.46 4.13 -8.72
C VAL A 11 -2.97 4.46 -8.60
N SER A 12 -2.39 4.14 -7.46
CA SER A 12 -0.98 4.43 -7.17
C SER A 12 -0.04 3.54 -8.00
N PHE A 13 1.09 4.09 -8.41
CA PHE A 13 2.21 3.30 -8.90
C PHE A 13 2.92 2.64 -7.73
N SER A 14 2.86 1.31 -7.67
CA SER A 14 3.52 0.49 -6.64
C SER A 14 3.79 -0.91 -7.18
N ARG A 15 4.35 -1.79 -6.34
CA ARG A 15 4.58 -3.19 -6.67
C ARG A 15 4.27 -4.10 -5.48
N LYS A 16 4.19 -5.41 -5.74
CA LYS A 16 4.06 -6.44 -4.70
C LYS A 16 5.16 -6.31 -3.65
N GLY A 17 4.77 -6.35 -2.39
CA GLY A 17 5.64 -6.29 -1.23
C GLY A 17 6.12 -4.90 -0.83
N ALA A 18 5.90 -3.85 -1.64
CA ALA A 18 6.40 -2.51 -1.36
C ALA A 18 5.52 -1.75 -0.37
N TYR A 19 6.16 -1.02 0.53
CA TYR A 19 5.52 0.05 1.32
C TYR A 19 5.64 1.42 0.65
N LEU A 20 6.48 1.54 -0.37
CA LEU A 20 6.60 2.72 -1.22
C LEU A 20 5.54 2.71 -2.32
N CYS A 21 5.01 3.89 -2.62
CA CYS A 21 4.25 4.13 -3.85
C CYS A 21 4.43 5.55 -4.36
N ILE A 22 4.00 5.81 -5.60
CA ILE A 22 3.88 7.15 -6.16
C ILE A 22 2.42 7.38 -6.52
N THR A 23 1.87 8.52 -6.07
CA THR A 23 0.46 8.88 -6.28
C THR A 23 0.35 10.34 -6.66
N GLY A 24 -0.56 10.67 -7.57
CA GLY A 24 -0.96 12.05 -7.85
C GLY A 24 -1.81 12.63 -6.72
N ARG A 25 -1.63 13.93 -6.46
CA ARG A 25 -2.50 14.74 -5.60
C ARG A 25 -3.05 15.88 -6.42
N ASN A 26 -4.38 16.00 -6.49
CA ASN A 26 -5.04 17.14 -7.12
C ASN A 26 -5.38 18.25 -6.11
N GLU A 27 -5.85 19.38 -6.59
CA GLU A 27 -6.18 20.54 -5.74
C GLU A 27 -7.27 20.23 -4.70
N ALA A 28 -8.29 19.42 -5.05
CA ALA A 28 -9.36 19.04 -4.13
C ALA A 28 -8.81 18.22 -2.97
N GLN A 29 -8.02 17.19 -3.27
CA GLN A 29 -7.39 16.33 -2.26
C GLN A 29 -6.47 17.13 -1.33
N CYS A 30 -5.73 18.11 -1.85
CA CYS A 30 -4.87 18.97 -1.04
C CYS A 30 -5.68 19.92 -0.15
N ARG A 31 -6.77 20.50 -0.68
CA ARG A 31 -7.67 21.38 0.07
C ARG A 31 -8.40 20.65 1.19
N ASP A 32 -8.82 19.41 0.95
CA ASP A 32 -9.55 18.60 1.93
C ASP A 32 -8.64 18.11 3.07
N ASN A 33 -7.31 18.19 2.89
CA ASN A 33 -6.30 17.80 3.87
C ASN A 33 -5.29 18.92 4.17
N PRO A 34 -5.73 20.11 4.61
CA PRO A 34 -4.85 21.29 4.79
C PRO A 34 -3.77 21.08 5.85
N HIS A 35 -4.04 20.23 6.85
CA HIS A 35 -3.09 19.91 7.92
C HIS A 35 -1.87 19.11 7.42
N LEU A 36 -1.96 18.45 6.27
CA LEU A 36 -0.84 17.72 5.68
C LEU A 36 0.15 18.65 4.98
N HIS A 37 -0.22 19.90 4.70
CA HIS A 37 0.62 20.88 3.99
C HIS A 37 1.16 20.38 2.65
N ILE A 38 0.41 19.46 2.00
CA ILE A 38 0.73 18.96 0.66
C ILE A 38 0.26 19.96 -0.41
N ARG A 39 0.85 19.87 -1.59
CA ARG A 39 0.42 20.61 -2.79
C ARG A 39 0.12 19.65 -3.95
N PRO A 40 -0.63 20.08 -4.97
CA PRO A 40 -0.86 19.29 -6.15
C PRO A 40 0.45 18.84 -6.80
N GLY A 41 0.48 17.63 -7.34
CA GLY A 41 1.64 17.03 -7.98
C GLY A 41 1.80 15.54 -7.68
N LEU A 42 2.92 14.98 -8.09
CA LEU A 42 3.25 13.57 -7.83
C LEU A 42 4.06 13.43 -6.55
N TRP A 43 3.63 12.53 -5.69
CA TRP A 43 4.25 12.31 -4.39
C TRP A 43 4.79 10.88 -4.24
N LEU A 44 6.06 10.76 -3.87
CA LEU A 44 6.59 9.53 -3.30
C LEU A 44 6.07 9.40 -1.87
N ARG A 45 5.44 8.28 -1.57
CA ARG A 45 4.71 8.03 -0.34
C ARG A 45 5.20 6.78 0.36
N ASN A 46 5.14 6.82 1.68
CA ASN A 46 5.47 5.74 2.59
C ASN A 46 4.19 5.20 3.25
N PHE A 47 4.01 3.89 3.25
CA PHE A 47 2.89 3.20 3.90
C PHE A 47 3.29 2.39 5.14
N HIS A 48 4.51 2.55 5.60
CA HIS A 48 4.86 2.11 6.94
C HIS A 48 4.16 3.01 7.96
N ASP A 49 3.57 2.39 8.98
CA ASP A 49 2.82 3.02 10.07
C ASP A 49 1.71 4.01 9.62
N GLU A 50 1.13 4.74 10.57
CA GLU A 50 0.13 5.79 10.33
C GLU A 50 0.72 7.20 10.25
N GLY A 51 2.05 7.30 10.23
CA GLY A 51 2.76 8.57 10.17
C GLY A 51 2.59 9.31 8.85
N ARG A 52 3.47 10.26 8.61
CA ARG A 52 3.47 11.06 7.38
C ARG A 52 3.69 10.19 6.15
N ARG A 53 2.67 10.11 5.30
CA ARG A 53 2.70 9.30 4.07
C ARG A 53 3.30 10.05 2.88
N ASP A 54 2.96 11.32 2.69
CA ASP A 54 3.44 12.14 1.57
C ASP A 54 4.82 12.72 1.93
N VAL A 55 5.91 12.11 1.42
CA VAL A 55 7.29 12.41 1.83
C VAL A 55 7.99 13.34 0.84
N PHE A 56 8.08 12.95 -0.43
CA PHE A 56 8.74 13.75 -1.45
C PHE A 56 7.79 14.09 -2.59
N LEU A 57 7.68 15.39 -2.90
CA LEU A 57 7.10 15.85 -4.14
C LEU A 57 8.10 15.65 -5.28
N LEU A 58 7.67 15.03 -6.35
CA LEU A 58 8.46 14.70 -7.54
C LEU A 58 8.20 15.71 -8.64
N GLU A 59 9.22 16.45 -9.06
CA GLU A 59 9.12 17.46 -10.10
C GLU A 59 10.24 17.28 -11.12
N PRO A 60 9.94 17.00 -12.41
CA PRO A 60 10.91 17.18 -13.47
C PRO A 60 11.35 18.65 -13.53
N VAL A 61 12.64 18.90 -13.70
CA VAL A 61 13.19 20.27 -13.71
C VAL A 61 14.18 20.46 -14.85
N ARG A 62 14.23 21.69 -15.40
CA ARG A 62 15.26 22.15 -16.33
C ARG A 62 15.64 23.56 -15.95
N ASP A 63 16.94 23.84 -15.88
CA ASP A 63 17.48 25.14 -15.47
C ASP A 63 16.87 25.67 -14.14
N GLY A 64 16.60 24.75 -13.20
CA GLY A 64 16.01 25.03 -11.89
C GLY A 64 14.48 25.21 -11.86
N ALA A 65 13.82 25.34 -13.01
CA ALA A 65 12.38 25.49 -13.12
C ALA A 65 11.67 24.13 -13.21
N ALA A 66 10.57 23.96 -12.46
CA ALA A 66 9.70 22.81 -12.58
C ALA A 66 8.98 22.80 -13.94
N LEU A 67 8.88 21.63 -14.55
CA LEU A 67 8.25 21.43 -15.84
C LEU A 67 6.98 20.60 -15.70
N PRO A 68 5.91 20.92 -16.44
CA PRO A 68 4.77 20.04 -16.58
C PRO A 68 5.19 18.70 -17.19
N CYS A 69 4.48 17.64 -16.82
CA CYS A 69 4.71 16.31 -17.37
C CYS A 69 3.43 15.49 -17.42
N THR A 70 3.39 14.53 -18.32
CA THR A 70 2.30 13.56 -18.44
C THR A 70 2.78 12.21 -17.91
N PRO A 71 2.15 11.64 -16.85
CA PRO A 71 2.49 10.32 -16.35
C PRO A 71 1.89 9.21 -17.23
N GLU A 72 2.72 8.22 -17.56
CA GLU A 72 2.32 6.96 -18.20
C GLU A 72 2.69 5.82 -17.26
N LEU A 73 1.69 5.10 -16.75
CA LEU A 73 1.87 4.03 -15.79
C LEU A 73 1.81 2.66 -16.46
N SER A 74 2.83 1.85 -16.24
CA SER A 74 2.82 0.40 -16.48
C SER A 74 3.23 -0.32 -15.19
N PRO A 75 2.96 -1.61 -15.00
CA PRO A 75 3.29 -2.31 -13.75
C PRO A 75 4.77 -2.24 -13.37
N ASP A 76 5.66 -2.15 -14.36
CA ASP A 76 7.11 -2.15 -14.20
C ASP A 76 7.73 -0.74 -14.17
N GLU A 77 6.98 0.30 -14.59
CA GLU A 77 7.53 1.65 -14.72
C GLU A 77 6.46 2.74 -14.70
N LEU A 78 6.75 3.81 -13.99
CA LEU A 78 6.08 5.10 -14.17
C LEU A 78 6.99 6.01 -15.00
N CYS A 79 6.56 6.35 -16.21
CA CYS A 79 7.27 7.25 -17.11
C CYS A 79 6.60 8.63 -17.10
N LEU A 80 7.35 9.68 -16.76
CA LEU A 80 6.91 11.06 -16.86
C LEU A 80 7.43 11.63 -18.16
N ARG A 81 6.53 11.90 -19.12
CA ARG A 81 6.83 12.62 -20.35
C ARG A 81 6.91 14.11 -20.06
N VAL A 82 8.10 14.69 -20.17
CA VAL A 82 8.34 16.09 -19.81
C VAL A 82 8.01 17.01 -20.96
N ASP A 83 7.26 18.06 -20.71
CA ASP A 83 6.94 19.07 -21.72
C ASP A 83 8.22 19.77 -22.22
N GLY A 84 8.28 20.01 -23.52
CA GLY A 84 9.48 20.52 -24.16
C GLY A 84 10.61 19.49 -24.32
N GLY A 85 10.31 18.19 -24.14
CA GLY A 85 11.20 17.05 -24.34
C GLY A 85 11.90 16.57 -23.08
N GLY A 86 12.27 15.30 -23.07
CA GLY A 86 12.88 14.59 -21.94
C GLY A 86 11.92 13.63 -21.25
N THR A 87 12.49 12.77 -20.42
CA THR A 87 11.75 11.77 -19.66
C THR A 87 12.33 11.59 -18.25
N VAL A 88 11.44 11.28 -17.29
CA VAL A 88 11.81 10.73 -15.99
C VAL A 88 11.15 9.36 -15.87
N ARG A 89 11.94 8.33 -15.68
CA ARG A 89 11.50 6.94 -15.59
C ARG A 89 11.76 6.41 -14.19
N LEU A 90 10.74 5.87 -13.56
CA LEU A 90 10.72 5.44 -12.17
C LEU A 90 10.31 3.97 -12.11
N CYS A 91 11.13 3.13 -11.45
CA CYS A 91 10.89 1.70 -11.29
C CYS A 91 11.11 1.30 -9.83
N LEU A 92 10.11 0.73 -9.18
CA LEU A 92 10.26 0.10 -7.87
C LEU A 92 10.92 -1.27 -8.06
N SER A 93 12.24 -1.32 -8.03
CA SER A 93 13.02 -2.55 -8.32
C SER A 93 13.01 -3.56 -7.18
N ALA A 94 12.74 -3.11 -5.94
CA ALA A 94 12.49 -3.94 -4.76
C ALA A 94 11.45 -3.25 -3.88
N ALA A 95 11.02 -3.91 -2.80
CA ALA A 95 9.98 -3.41 -1.88
C ALA A 95 10.24 -1.98 -1.38
N GLU A 96 11.50 -1.67 -1.08
CA GLU A 96 11.92 -0.39 -0.50
C GLU A 96 12.91 0.36 -1.40
N THR A 97 12.97 0.03 -2.71
CA THR A 97 13.99 0.58 -3.62
C THR A 97 13.38 1.14 -4.88
N LEU A 98 13.52 2.45 -5.06
CA LEU A 98 13.13 3.18 -6.26
C LEU A 98 14.35 3.45 -7.14
N ARG A 99 14.33 2.96 -8.37
CA ARG A 99 15.28 3.33 -9.43
C ARG A 99 14.75 4.55 -10.17
N ILE A 100 15.63 5.49 -10.42
CA ILE A 100 15.32 6.78 -11.06
C ILE A 100 16.24 6.91 -12.27
N ARG A 101 15.68 7.11 -13.47
CA ARG A 101 16.42 7.43 -14.67
C ARG A 101 15.85 8.68 -15.30
N VAL A 102 16.71 9.66 -15.54
CA VAL A 102 16.35 10.93 -16.18
C VAL A 102 17.07 11.07 -17.51
N GLU A 103 16.43 11.66 -18.51
CA GLU A 103 16.99 11.95 -19.82
C GLU A 103 16.42 13.27 -20.37
N GLY A 104 17.29 14.21 -20.77
CA GLY A 104 16.90 15.53 -21.28
C GLY A 104 16.24 16.45 -20.23
N ALA A 105 16.15 16.02 -19.00
CA ALA A 105 15.67 16.77 -17.84
C ALA A 105 16.37 16.24 -16.58
N SER A 106 16.18 16.93 -15.45
CA SER A 106 16.55 16.45 -14.10
C SER A 106 15.29 16.13 -13.32
N LEU A 107 15.43 15.41 -12.21
CA LEU A 107 14.35 15.21 -11.23
C LEU A 107 14.71 15.87 -9.91
N ARG A 108 13.79 16.66 -9.36
CA ARG A 108 13.82 17.17 -8.01
C ARG A 108 12.82 16.42 -7.14
N LEU A 109 13.27 15.94 -5.97
CA LEU A 109 12.44 15.37 -4.93
C LEU A 109 12.46 16.35 -3.74
N SER A 110 11.33 16.97 -3.43
CA SER A 110 11.23 18.03 -2.40
C SER A 110 10.51 17.51 -1.16
N MET A 111 11.17 17.48 -0.01
CA MET A 111 10.60 17.19 1.30
C MET A 111 10.47 18.47 2.12
N LEU A 112 9.37 18.63 2.88
CA LEU A 112 9.26 19.74 3.84
C LEU A 112 10.34 19.62 4.92
N ALA A 113 11.13 20.67 5.13
CA ALA A 113 12.32 20.62 5.99
C ALA A 113 12.00 20.28 7.46
N HIS A 114 10.80 20.63 7.96
CA HIS A 114 10.39 20.30 9.33
C HIS A 114 10.12 18.80 9.54
N LEU A 115 9.99 18.00 8.46
CA LEU A 115 9.89 16.54 8.55
C LEU A 115 11.27 15.89 8.69
N GLY A 116 12.33 16.59 8.29
CA GLY A 116 13.69 16.08 8.25
C GLY A 116 14.43 16.23 9.58
N GLY A 117 15.22 15.22 9.93
CA GLY A 117 16.18 15.26 11.04
C GLY A 117 17.60 15.65 10.61
N GLY A 118 17.85 15.73 9.30
CA GLY A 118 19.15 16.13 8.73
C GLY A 118 19.47 15.42 7.41
N GLU A 119 20.43 16.02 6.71
CA GLU A 119 20.96 15.51 5.43
C GLU A 119 22.45 15.24 5.60
N PHE A 120 22.87 14.02 5.32
CA PHE A 120 24.23 13.57 5.56
C PHE A 120 24.83 12.96 4.30
N ARG A 121 25.99 13.46 3.90
CA ARG A 121 26.76 12.81 2.84
C ARG A 121 27.44 11.57 3.43
N ILE A 122 27.12 10.39 2.91
CA ILE A 122 27.59 9.11 3.41
C ILE A 122 28.60 8.42 2.47
N GLY A 123 28.86 9.04 1.34
CA GLY A 123 29.83 8.56 0.33
C GLY A 123 30.09 9.62 -0.73
N ALA A 124 30.97 9.31 -1.69
CA ALA A 124 31.28 10.23 -2.79
C ALA A 124 30.02 10.60 -3.60
N ASN A 125 29.14 9.63 -3.79
CA ASN A 125 27.96 9.74 -4.65
C ASN A 125 26.66 9.38 -3.91
N ALA A 126 26.66 9.42 -2.56
CA ALA A 126 25.53 8.98 -1.77
C ALA A 126 25.22 9.94 -0.61
N TRP A 127 23.92 10.11 -0.39
CA TRP A 127 23.34 10.93 0.67
C TRP A 127 22.31 10.14 1.46
N ARG A 128 22.22 10.44 2.75
CA ARG A 128 21.16 9.99 3.64
C ARG A 128 20.34 11.21 4.04
N VAL A 129 19.04 11.14 3.81
CA VAL A 129 18.05 12.12 4.28
C VAL A 129 17.24 11.43 5.38
N ASN A 130 17.44 11.87 6.61
CA ASN A 130 16.69 11.37 7.76
C ASN A 130 15.33 12.05 7.82
N CYS A 131 14.25 11.28 7.93
CA CYS A 131 12.87 11.78 7.97
C CYS A 131 12.11 11.22 9.19
N PRO A 132 12.31 11.80 10.39
CA PRO A 132 11.59 11.40 11.59
C PRO A 132 10.06 11.48 11.45
N GLY A 133 9.56 12.44 10.67
CA GLY A 133 8.13 12.58 10.41
C GLY A 133 7.49 11.40 9.66
N ALA A 134 8.30 10.62 8.94
CA ALA A 134 7.89 9.38 8.29
C ALA A 134 8.48 8.14 8.98
N LEU A 135 9.18 8.29 10.11
CA LEU A 135 9.89 7.24 10.85
C LEU A 135 10.84 6.41 9.96
N ARG A 136 11.44 7.05 8.95
CA ARG A 136 12.30 6.39 7.95
C ARG A 136 13.47 7.29 7.57
N ASP A 137 14.51 6.61 7.08
CA ASP A 137 15.62 7.23 6.36
C ASP A 137 15.49 6.96 4.87
N TYR A 138 15.94 7.91 4.08
CA TYR A 138 16.02 7.80 2.63
C TYR A 138 17.48 7.94 2.21
N THR A 139 18.06 6.83 1.77
CA THR A 139 19.39 6.84 1.19
C THR A 139 19.28 6.98 -0.32
N ILE A 140 19.91 7.99 -0.90
CA ILE A 140 19.95 8.17 -2.34
C ILE A 140 21.39 8.17 -2.85
N CYS A 141 21.65 7.39 -3.89
CA CYS A 141 22.97 7.32 -4.51
C CYS A 141 22.88 7.46 -6.04
N SER A 142 23.89 8.14 -6.60
CA SER A 142 24.07 8.22 -8.04
C SER A 142 24.72 6.93 -8.57
N VAL A 143 24.11 6.36 -9.59
CA VAL A 143 24.70 5.29 -10.40
C VAL A 143 25.45 5.91 -11.57
N THR A 144 24.84 6.88 -12.25
CA THR A 144 25.45 7.74 -13.27
C THR A 144 24.94 9.17 -13.12
N GLY A 145 25.69 10.15 -13.57
CA GLY A 145 25.35 11.56 -13.39
C GLY A 145 25.66 12.05 -11.98
N SER A 146 24.80 12.86 -11.39
CA SER A 146 25.00 13.46 -10.07
C SER A 146 23.75 13.39 -9.20
N VAL A 147 23.96 13.27 -7.89
CA VAL A 147 22.95 13.49 -6.84
C VAL A 147 23.46 14.62 -5.94
N ALA A 148 22.63 15.63 -5.75
CA ALA A 148 22.87 16.74 -4.82
C ALA A 148 21.72 16.84 -3.83
N VAL A 149 22.02 17.31 -2.62
CA VAL A 149 21.02 17.59 -1.58
C VAL A 149 21.27 18.99 -1.07
N ASP A 150 20.25 19.85 -1.18
CA ASP A 150 20.31 21.25 -0.84
C ASP A 150 19.06 21.67 -0.04
N ARG A 151 19.19 22.75 0.75
CA ARG A 151 18.03 23.40 1.37
C ARG A 151 17.55 24.53 0.50
N ALA A 152 16.25 24.62 0.32
CA ALA A 152 15.61 25.64 -0.50
C ALA A 152 14.39 26.22 0.22
N ARG A 153 14.11 27.51 -0.02
CA ARG A 153 12.89 28.18 0.45
C ARG A 153 12.02 28.56 -0.74
N ARG A 154 10.78 28.07 -0.73
CA ARG A 154 9.76 28.36 -1.75
C ARG A 154 8.39 28.53 -1.09
N ASP A 155 7.59 29.47 -1.57
CA ASP A 155 6.22 29.70 -1.08
C ASP A 155 6.16 29.79 0.47
N GLU A 156 7.10 30.54 1.07
CA GLU A 156 7.27 30.73 2.52
C GLU A 156 7.58 29.45 3.32
N ARG A 157 7.92 28.34 2.66
CA ARG A 157 8.28 27.07 3.27
C ARG A 157 9.71 26.67 2.97
N ASP A 158 10.32 26.01 3.93
CA ASP A 158 11.65 25.44 3.79
C ASP A 158 11.56 23.96 3.36
N TYR A 159 12.38 23.60 2.38
CA TYR A 159 12.45 22.26 1.80
C TYR A 159 13.87 21.71 1.88
N VAL A 160 13.95 20.38 1.93
CA VAL A 160 15.13 19.60 1.57
C VAL A 160 14.89 19.10 0.14
N ASP A 161 15.71 19.54 -0.78
CA ASP A 161 15.65 19.15 -2.20
C ASP A 161 16.75 18.13 -2.49
N VAL A 162 16.34 16.99 -3.02
CA VAL A 162 17.24 16.00 -3.60
C VAL A 162 17.13 16.12 -5.12
N SER A 163 18.25 16.37 -5.79
CA SER A 163 18.31 16.53 -7.23
C SER A 163 19.06 15.39 -7.88
N VAL A 164 18.46 14.77 -8.90
CA VAL A 164 19.10 13.78 -9.78
C VAL A 164 19.27 14.42 -11.16
N ALA A 165 20.51 14.57 -11.62
CA ALA A 165 20.81 15.30 -12.84
C ALA A 165 21.91 14.64 -13.66
N PRO A 166 21.87 14.77 -15.02
CA PRO A 166 23.00 14.46 -15.88
C PRO A 166 24.23 15.30 -15.49
N SER A 167 25.42 14.77 -15.68
CA SER A 167 26.68 15.47 -15.42
C SER A 167 27.75 15.12 -16.46
N GLY A 168 28.82 15.94 -16.55
CA GLY A 168 29.95 15.67 -17.43
C GLY A 168 29.62 15.65 -18.92
N GLY A 169 28.60 16.40 -19.36
CA GLY A 169 28.17 16.46 -20.76
C GLY A 169 27.25 15.30 -21.19
N ALA A 170 26.91 14.39 -20.28
CA ALA A 170 25.90 13.35 -20.53
C ALA A 170 24.49 13.96 -20.61
N THR A 171 23.59 13.34 -21.37
CA THR A 171 22.17 13.73 -21.47
C THR A 171 21.27 12.95 -20.53
N ALA A 172 21.79 11.91 -19.85
CA ALA A 172 21.05 11.03 -18.98
C ALA A 172 21.77 10.84 -17.63
N ALA A 173 21.01 10.54 -16.59
CA ALA A 173 21.51 10.12 -15.28
C ALA A 173 20.66 9.01 -14.69
N GLU A 174 21.25 8.24 -13.77
CA GLU A 174 20.57 7.21 -13.01
C GLU A 174 20.92 7.30 -11.53
N ALA A 175 19.91 7.17 -10.66
CA ALA A 175 20.05 7.12 -9.23
C ALA A 175 19.19 6.02 -8.63
N VAL A 176 19.50 5.66 -7.38
CA VAL A 176 18.72 4.73 -6.57
C VAL A 176 18.36 5.40 -5.26
N LEU A 177 17.09 5.35 -4.89
CA LEU A 177 16.59 5.76 -3.59
C LEU A 177 16.14 4.52 -2.82
N ILE A 178 16.63 4.36 -1.59
CA ILE A 178 16.29 3.28 -0.67
C ILE A 178 15.61 3.88 0.55
N GLN A 179 14.42 3.39 0.90
CA GLN A 179 13.77 3.63 2.18
C GLN A 179 14.22 2.60 3.20
N SER A 180 14.50 3.01 4.45
CA SER A 180 14.96 2.11 5.51
C SER A 180 14.63 2.67 6.90
N LYS A 181 14.67 1.81 7.93
CA LYS A 181 14.53 2.25 9.34
C LYS A 181 15.77 2.97 9.89
N GLY A 182 16.89 2.82 9.25
CA GLY A 182 18.17 3.42 9.59
C GLY A 182 19.00 3.53 8.32
N GLN A 183 20.32 3.72 8.46
CA GLN A 183 21.19 3.82 7.29
C GLN A 183 21.16 2.52 6.47
N ALA A 184 20.80 2.62 5.19
CA ALA A 184 20.82 1.50 4.27
C ALA A 184 22.27 1.09 3.92
N GLU A 185 22.48 -0.21 3.75
CA GLU A 185 23.68 -0.73 3.12
C GLU A 185 23.58 -0.56 1.60
N LEU A 186 24.64 -0.05 1.01
CA LEU A 186 24.71 0.13 -0.45
C LEU A 186 25.53 -1.00 -1.07
N PRO A 187 25.04 -1.68 -2.10
CA PRO A 187 25.81 -2.67 -2.82
C PRO A 187 26.94 -1.99 -3.61
N GLU A 188 28.01 -2.73 -3.89
CA GLU A 188 29.13 -2.23 -4.70
C GLU A 188 28.71 -1.87 -6.13
N THR A 189 27.74 -2.60 -6.68
CA THR A 189 27.22 -2.39 -8.05
C THR A 189 25.71 -2.54 -8.08
N TRP A 190 25.11 -1.86 -9.02
CA TRP A 190 23.66 -1.95 -9.29
C TRP A 190 23.42 -2.68 -10.62
N PRO A 191 22.39 -3.56 -10.71
CA PRO A 191 21.95 -4.08 -12.00
C PRO A 191 21.59 -2.92 -12.95
N ALA A 192 21.73 -3.11 -14.27
CA ALA A 192 21.27 -2.13 -15.24
C ALA A 192 19.76 -1.82 -15.02
N TYR A 193 19.38 -0.57 -15.25
CA TYR A 193 17.97 -0.13 -15.09
C TYR A 193 16.98 -1.03 -15.81
N GLU A 194 17.26 -1.36 -17.07
CA GLU A 194 16.36 -2.20 -17.89
C GLU A 194 16.28 -3.64 -17.36
N SER A 195 17.36 -4.17 -16.80
CA SER A 195 17.34 -5.51 -16.16
C SER A 195 16.49 -5.52 -14.89
N ALA A 196 16.61 -4.48 -14.05
CA ALA A 196 15.79 -4.33 -12.86
C ALA A 196 14.30 -4.16 -13.22
N ARG A 197 14.01 -3.33 -14.22
CA ARG A 197 12.67 -3.14 -14.75
C ARG A 197 12.08 -4.43 -15.33
N GLN A 198 12.88 -5.21 -16.10
CA GLN A 198 12.44 -6.47 -16.66
C GLN A 198 12.05 -7.47 -15.57
N ALA A 199 12.82 -7.55 -14.48
CA ALA A 199 12.48 -8.43 -13.35
C ALA A 199 11.13 -8.07 -12.70
N VAL A 200 10.81 -6.77 -12.57
CA VAL A 200 9.50 -6.32 -12.08
C VAL A 200 8.37 -6.69 -13.04
N ARG A 201 8.63 -6.56 -14.35
CA ARG A 201 7.69 -6.99 -15.39
C ARG A 201 7.39 -8.47 -15.31
N ASP A 202 8.43 -9.30 -15.18
CA ASP A 202 8.29 -10.74 -15.13
C ASP A 202 7.52 -11.19 -13.88
N ASP A 203 7.74 -10.53 -12.74
CA ASP A 203 7.00 -10.76 -11.50
C ASP A 203 5.50 -10.44 -11.66
N PHE A 204 5.16 -9.28 -12.21
CA PHE A 204 3.77 -8.94 -12.50
C PHE A 204 3.12 -9.87 -13.51
N GLU A 205 3.80 -10.21 -14.61
CA GLU A 205 3.25 -11.12 -15.63
C GLU A 205 3.07 -12.53 -15.08
N ALA A 206 3.94 -12.99 -14.17
CA ALA A 206 3.76 -14.25 -13.47
C ALA A 206 2.52 -14.24 -12.57
N PHE A 207 2.26 -13.13 -11.88
CA PHE A 207 1.03 -12.95 -11.09
C PHE A 207 -0.21 -12.87 -11.99
N HIS A 208 -0.17 -12.06 -13.03
CA HIS A 208 -1.30 -11.87 -13.94
C HIS A 208 -1.72 -13.15 -14.64
N ARG A 209 -0.77 -14.01 -15.07
CA ARG A 209 -1.07 -15.30 -15.73
C ARG A 209 -1.78 -16.30 -14.85
N ARG A 210 -1.78 -16.16 -13.52
CA ARG A 210 -2.54 -17.01 -12.61
C ARG A 210 -4.01 -16.63 -12.53
N ASN A 211 -4.37 -15.40 -12.95
CA ASN A 211 -5.76 -14.96 -12.92
C ASN A 211 -6.58 -15.74 -13.96
N ALA A 212 -7.88 -15.88 -13.68
CA ALA A 212 -8.80 -16.62 -14.53
C ALA A 212 -8.82 -16.08 -15.97
N ASP A 213 -8.99 -16.97 -16.94
CA ASP A 213 -9.26 -16.59 -18.32
C ASP A 213 -10.57 -15.79 -18.39
N VAL A 214 -10.50 -14.62 -19.01
CA VAL A 214 -11.65 -13.75 -19.22
C VAL A 214 -11.91 -13.56 -20.70
N PRO A 215 -13.16 -13.24 -21.10
CA PRO A 215 -13.46 -12.85 -22.47
C PRO A 215 -12.54 -11.71 -22.94
N PRO A 216 -12.13 -11.70 -24.23
CA PRO A 216 -11.18 -10.71 -24.75
C PRO A 216 -11.57 -9.25 -24.49
N GLU A 217 -12.86 -8.94 -24.48
CA GLU A 217 -13.40 -7.61 -24.18
C GLU A 217 -13.16 -7.15 -22.74
N LEU A 218 -12.89 -8.06 -21.80
CA LEU A 218 -12.58 -7.80 -20.41
C LEU A 218 -11.07 -7.85 -20.09
N ALA A 219 -10.21 -8.15 -21.08
CA ALA A 219 -8.78 -8.36 -20.86
C ALA A 219 -8.07 -7.17 -20.21
N ASP A 220 -8.37 -5.95 -20.64
CA ASP A 220 -7.78 -4.73 -20.05
C ASP A 220 -8.26 -4.50 -18.62
N THR A 221 -9.55 -4.77 -18.35
CA THR A 221 -10.12 -4.69 -17.00
C THR A 221 -9.51 -5.72 -16.06
N ALA A 222 -9.36 -6.97 -16.53
CA ALA A 222 -8.72 -8.04 -15.76
C ALA A 222 -7.25 -7.72 -15.46
N ARG A 223 -6.53 -7.16 -16.45
CA ARG A 223 -5.16 -6.73 -16.27
C ARG A 223 -5.04 -5.58 -15.24
N LEU A 224 -5.96 -4.63 -15.28
CA LEU A 224 -6.03 -3.55 -14.30
C LEU A 224 -6.34 -4.10 -12.90
N ALA A 225 -7.33 -4.99 -12.77
CA ALA A 225 -7.67 -5.65 -11.50
C ALA A 225 -6.47 -6.43 -10.93
N ALA A 226 -5.77 -7.19 -11.79
CA ALA A 226 -4.55 -7.88 -11.40
C ALA A 226 -3.46 -6.91 -10.90
N TYR A 227 -3.29 -5.76 -11.56
CA TYR A 227 -2.34 -4.75 -11.12
C TYR A 227 -2.73 -4.14 -9.76
N VAL A 228 -3.99 -3.80 -9.55
CA VAL A 228 -4.48 -3.26 -8.27
C VAL A 228 -4.23 -4.25 -7.14
N ASN A 229 -4.58 -5.51 -7.33
CA ASN A 229 -4.31 -6.57 -6.35
C ASN A 229 -2.80 -6.72 -6.09
N TRP A 230 -2.01 -6.95 -7.16
CA TRP A 230 -0.56 -7.15 -7.05
C TRP A 230 0.15 -5.96 -6.38
N SER A 231 -0.19 -4.73 -6.75
CA SER A 231 0.43 -3.54 -6.20
C SER A 231 0.00 -3.23 -4.75
N SER A 232 -1.09 -3.82 -4.26
CA SER A 232 -1.60 -3.62 -2.90
C SER A 232 -0.86 -4.46 -1.86
N PHE A 233 -0.17 -5.53 -2.26
CA PHE A 233 0.62 -6.36 -1.33
C PHE A 233 1.73 -5.58 -0.66
N ILE A 234 1.94 -5.87 0.63
CA ILE A 234 3.07 -5.43 1.45
C ILE A 234 3.79 -6.66 2.03
N ALA A 235 5.10 -6.56 2.19
CA ALA A 235 5.91 -7.62 2.77
C ALA A 235 5.70 -7.70 4.29
N PRO A 236 5.96 -8.87 4.92
CA PRO A 236 6.00 -9.00 6.37
C PRO A 236 6.95 -7.99 7.00
N CYS A 237 6.46 -7.21 7.97
CA CYS A 237 7.23 -6.23 8.72
C CYS A 237 6.46 -5.83 9.99
N GLY A 238 7.14 -5.72 11.14
CA GLY A 238 6.50 -5.33 12.39
C GLY A 238 5.35 -6.27 12.76
N ASN A 239 4.13 -5.73 12.89
CA ASN A 239 2.94 -6.54 13.17
C ASN A 239 2.45 -7.37 11.96
N MET A 240 2.94 -7.09 10.76
CA MET A 240 2.58 -7.90 9.59
C MET A 240 3.38 -9.21 9.61
N THR A 241 2.76 -10.27 10.10
CA THR A 241 3.35 -11.61 10.24
C THR A 241 3.40 -12.36 8.91
N ARG A 242 2.57 -11.95 7.95
CA ARG A 242 2.40 -12.53 6.61
C ARG A 242 2.40 -11.42 5.56
N GLU A 243 2.49 -11.81 4.28
CA GLU A 243 2.15 -10.88 3.21
C GLU A 243 0.69 -10.45 3.36
N GLY A 244 0.43 -9.15 3.38
CA GLY A 244 -0.92 -8.60 3.47
C GLY A 244 -1.22 -7.68 2.31
N MET A 245 -2.50 -7.51 1.98
CA MET A 245 -2.95 -6.54 0.99
C MET A 245 -3.58 -5.35 1.71
N LEU A 246 -2.96 -4.18 1.60
CA LEU A 246 -3.61 -2.92 2.03
C LEU A 246 -4.87 -2.69 1.20
N MET A 247 -5.90 -2.11 1.80
CA MET A 247 -7.12 -1.78 1.06
C MET A 247 -6.83 -0.81 -0.08
N SER A 248 -5.82 0.04 0.10
CA SER A 248 -5.33 0.94 -0.95
C SER A 248 -3.95 1.48 -0.58
N LYS A 249 -3.09 1.72 -1.56
CA LYS A 249 -1.89 2.57 -1.39
C LYS A 249 -2.16 4.02 -1.80
N ASN A 250 -3.40 4.47 -1.63
CA ASN A 250 -3.79 5.86 -1.81
C ASN A 250 -4.32 6.47 -0.50
N TRP A 251 -5.49 6.03 0.01
CA TRP A 251 -6.09 6.56 1.24
C TRP A 251 -6.19 5.52 2.35
N MET A 252 -6.71 4.33 2.05
CA MET A 252 -7.03 3.26 2.98
C MET A 252 -5.82 2.34 3.17
N GLY A 253 -4.75 2.86 3.79
CA GLY A 253 -3.45 2.20 3.90
C GLY A 253 -3.31 1.24 5.09
N ASN A 254 -4.38 0.58 5.50
CA ASN A 254 -4.41 -0.44 6.55
C ASN A 254 -5.13 -1.70 6.03
N ILE A 255 -5.13 -2.76 6.81
CA ILE A 255 -5.93 -3.96 6.59
C ILE A 255 -7.01 -3.99 7.65
N TRP A 256 -8.28 -3.88 7.23
CA TRP A 256 -9.44 -3.98 8.12
C TRP A 256 -9.97 -5.40 8.21
N SER A 257 -10.57 -5.72 9.38
CA SER A 257 -10.92 -7.08 9.76
C SER A 257 -12.17 -7.66 9.09
N TRP A 258 -12.69 -7.06 8.04
CA TRP A 258 -13.64 -7.69 7.13
C TRP A 258 -13.23 -7.57 5.66
N ASP A 259 -12.57 -6.46 5.29
CA ASP A 259 -12.08 -6.23 3.91
C ASP A 259 -11.05 -7.29 3.48
N HIS A 260 -10.19 -7.74 4.39
CA HIS A 260 -9.19 -8.79 4.12
C HIS A 260 -9.82 -10.12 3.67
N CYS A 261 -11.07 -10.39 4.06
CA CYS A 261 -11.82 -11.55 3.59
C CYS A 261 -12.05 -11.50 2.07
N PHE A 262 -12.38 -10.33 1.53
CA PHE A 262 -12.56 -10.16 0.08
C PHE A 262 -11.24 -10.31 -0.67
N ASN A 263 -10.11 -9.89 -0.09
CA ASN A 263 -8.79 -10.16 -0.65
C ASN A 263 -8.49 -11.66 -0.67
N GLY A 264 -8.83 -12.39 0.40
CA GLY A 264 -8.73 -13.84 0.45
C GLY A 264 -9.55 -14.51 -0.65
N ILE A 265 -10.83 -14.13 -0.78
CA ILE A 265 -11.73 -14.65 -1.83
C ILE A 265 -11.18 -14.36 -3.23
N ALA A 266 -10.70 -13.15 -3.49
CA ALA A 266 -10.19 -12.75 -4.81
C ALA A 266 -8.96 -13.55 -5.26
N LEU A 267 -8.21 -14.14 -4.32
CA LEU A 267 -7.01 -14.93 -4.58
C LEU A 267 -7.26 -16.43 -4.48
N ALA A 268 -8.38 -16.87 -3.89
CA ALA A 268 -8.60 -18.26 -3.48
C ALA A 268 -8.45 -19.29 -4.62
N GLU A 269 -8.91 -18.94 -5.83
CA GLU A 269 -8.82 -19.82 -6.98
C GLU A 269 -7.41 -19.90 -7.57
N VAL A 270 -6.69 -18.75 -7.56
CA VAL A 270 -5.45 -18.58 -8.36
C VAL A 270 -4.17 -18.67 -7.52
N ASP A 271 -4.23 -18.34 -6.23
CA ASP A 271 -3.11 -18.41 -5.29
C ASP A 271 -3.62 -18.71 -3.87
N PRO A 272 -3.95 -20.01 -3.58
CA PRO A 272 -4.56 -20.38 -2.30
C PRO A 272 -3.67 -20.15 -1.08
N ASP A 273 -2.35 -20.08 -1.23
CA ASP A 273 -1.44 -19.76 -0.13
C ASP A 273 -1.48 -18.25 0.19
N ALA A 274 -1.43 -17.41 -0.83
CA ALA A 274 -1.61 -15.97 -0.65
C ALA A 274 -3.01 -15.63 -0.12
N ALA A 275 -4.05 -16.33 -0.58
CA ALA A 275 -5.41 -16.19 -0.07
C ALA A 275 -5.52 -16.56 1.42
N TRP A 276 -4.87 -17.66 1.82
CA TRP A 276 -4.78 -18.06 3.22
C TRP A 276 -4.07 -17.02 4.07
N ASP A 277 -2.99 -16.44 3.58
CA ASP A 277 -2.29 -15.35 4.27
C ASP A 277 -3.19 -14.13 4.45
N GLN A 278 -3.97 -13.73 3.43
CA GLN A 278 -4.94 -12.64 3.58
C GLN A 278 -5.99 -12.97 4.65
N PHE A 279 -6.54 -14.18 4.63
CA PHE A 279 -7.56 -14.58 5.60
C PHE A 279 -7.02 -14.63 7.03
N MET A 280 -5.79 -15.12 7.22
CA MET A 280 -5.22 -15.34 8.55
C MET A 280 -4.52 -14.13 9.17
N VAL A 281 -4.11 -13.13 8.40
CA VAL A 281 -3.28 -12.02 8.88
C VAL A 281 -3.90 -11.25 10.05
N ILE A 282 -5.22 -11.14 10.12
CA ILE A 282 -5.97 -10.55 11.24
C ILE A 282 -6.03 -11.52 12.43
N PHE A 283 -6.23 -12.82 12.17
CA PHE A 283 -6.32 -13.84 13.21
C PHE A 283 -4.99 -14.12 13.92
N ASP A 284 -3.85 -13.83 13.29
CA ASP A 284 -2.55 -13.88 13.95
C ASP A 284 -2.47 -12.94 15.18
N HIS A 285 -3.38 -11.96 15.25
CA HIS A 285 -3.49 -10.99 16.34
C HIS A 285 -4.76 -11.20 17.19
N GLN A 286 -5.41 -12.36 17.10
CA GLN A 286 -6.57 -12.66 17.92
C GLN A 286 -6.19 -12.75 19.39
N LEU A 287 -6.85 -11.95 20.25
CA LEU A 287 -6.64 -11.95 21.69
C LEU A 287 -7.11 -13.29 22.32
N GLU A 288 -6.64 -13.57 23.52
CA GLU A 288 -7.08 -14.75 24.28
C GLU A 288 -8.60 -14.77 24.54
N THR A 289 -9.22 -13.60 24.62
CA THR A 289 -10.68 -13.44 24.74
C THR A 289 -11.43 -13.86 23.48
N GLY A 290 -10.77 -13.97 22.33
CA GLY A 290 -11.36 -14.24 21.04
C GLY A 290 -11.53 -13.01 20.14
N GLN A 291 -11.39 -11.80 20.67
CA GLN A 291 -11.47 -10.56 19.87
C GLN A 291 -10.36 -10.50 18.83
N ILE A 292 -10.71 -10.06 17.63
CA ILE A 292 -9.76 -9.69 16.58
C ILE A 292 -9.64 -8.16 16.50
N PRO A 293 -8.50 -7.62 15.99
CA PRO A 293 -8.39 -6.17 15.80
C PRO A 293 -9.37 -5.68 14.71
N ASP A 294 -9.83 -4.44 14.83
CA ASP A 294 -10.58 -3.74 13.80
C ASP A 294 -9.73 -3.55 12.54
N MET A 295 -8.49 -3.09 12.74
CA MET A 295 -7.52 -2.93 11.67
C MET A 295 -6.09 -3.14 12.16
N ILE A 296 -5.22 -3.46 11.20
CA ILE A 296 -3.78 -3.62 11.42
C ILE A 296 -2.96 -2.92 10.34
N ASN A 297 -1.76 -2.51 10.72
CA ASN A 297 -0.65 -2.23 9.84
C ASN A 297 0.66 -2.68 10.51
N ASP A 298 1.83 -2.36 9.94
CA ASP A 298 3.12 -2.82 10.46
C ASP A 298 3.47 -2.31 11.88
N THR A 299 2.82 -1.24 12.36
CA THR A 299 3.10 -0.64 13.68
C THR A 299 1.89 -0.58 14.61
N THR A 300 0.66 -0.65 14.08
CA THR A 300 -0.59 -0.43 14.82
C THR A 300 -1.48 -1.66 14.80
N LEU A 301 -2.02 -2.01 15.96
CA LEU A 301 -3.12 -2.97 16.15
C LEU A 301 -4.25 -2.22 16.87
N GLN A 302 -5.39 -2.06 16.22
CA GLN A 302 -6.53 -1.32 16.77
C GLN A 302 -7.64 -2.28 17.21
N TYR A 303 -8.06 -2.22 18.48
CA TYR A 303 -9.10 -3.10 19.06
C TYR A 303 -10.32 -2.34 19.59
N ASN A 304 -10.34 -1.02 19.50
CA ASN A 304 -11.42 -0.19 20.05
C ASN A 304 -12.66 -0.12 19.17
N PHE A 305 -12.57 -0.61 17.93
CA PHE A 305 -13.70 -0.89 17.05
C PHE A 305 -13.65 -2.34 16.58
N LEU A 306 -14.63 -2.75 15.80
CA LEU A 306 -14.80 -4.09 15.24
C LEU A 306 -15.18 -3.99 13.75
N LYS A 307 -15.35 -5.16 13.14
CA LYS A 307 -16.05 -5.31 11.86
C LYS A 307 -16.98 -6.53 11.94
N PRO A 308 -18.01 -6.60 11.09
CA PRO A 308 -18.96 -7.71 11.08
C PRO A 308 -18.24 -9.06 10.91
N PRO A 309 -18.74 -10.14 11.57
CA PRO A 309 -18.13 -11.46 11.52
C PRO A 309 -18.47 -12.22 10.22
N ILE A 310 -18.05 -11.67 9.07
CA ILE A 310 -18.25 -12.29 7.74
C ILE A 310 -17.27 -13.44 7.46
N HIS A 311 -16.37 -13.71 8.39
CA HIS A 311 -15.23 -14.61 8.18
C HIS A 311 -15.65 -16.05 7.89
N GLY A 312 -16.72 -16.55 8.54
CA GLY A 312 -17.28 -17.87 8.23
C GLY A 312 -17.79 -17.96 6.79
N TRP A 313 -18.59 -16.97 6.36
CA TRP A 313 -19.06 -16.88 4.98
C TRP A 313 -17.88 -16.82 3.98
N ALA A 314 -16.87 -16.01 4.28
CA ALA A 314 -15.70 -15.90 3.42
C ALA A 314 -14.95 -17.23 3.30
N TYR A 315 -14.77 -17.94 4.42
CA TYR A 315 -14.06 -19.22 4.42
C TYR A 315 -14.83 -20.31 3.67
N ASP A 316 -16.16 -20.38 3.83
CA ASP A 316 -17.01 -21.30 3.04
C ASP A 316 -16.88 -21.04 1.54
N LEU A 317 -16.87 -19.76 1.12
CA LEU A 317 -16.68 -19.41 -0.28
C LEU A 317 -15.28 -19.77 -0.78
N MET A 318 -14.23 -19.56 0.02
CA MET A 318 -12.87 -19.99 -0.32
C MET A 318 -12.76 -21.50 -0.48
N MET A 319 -13.41 -22.30 0.40
CA MET A 319 -13.48 -23.77 0.26
C MET A 319 -14.17 -24.22 -1.03
N ARG A 320 -15.22 -23.51 -1.45
CA ARG A 320 -15.92 -23.79 -2.73
C ARG A 320 -15.09 -23.44 -3.95
N LEU A 321 -14.19 -22.46 -3.84
CA LEU A 321 -13.32 -22.02 -4.94
C LEU A 321 -12.08 -22.91 -5.08
N ASN A 322 -11.56 -23.47 -3.97
CA ASN A 322 -10.36 -24.28 -4.03
C ASN A 322 -10.28 -25.27 -2.86
N ASP A 323 -10.09 -26.57 -3.18
CA ASP A 323 -10.01 -27.66 -2.20
C ASP A 323 -8.85 -27.51 -1.20
N ALA A 324 -7.84 -26.69 -1.50
CA ALA A 324 -6.73 -26.40 -0.59
C ALA A 324 -7.21 -25.85 0.78
N PHE A 325 -8.37 -25.19 0.84
CA PHE A 325 -8.94 -24.69 2.09
C PHE A 325 -9.66 -25.77 2.89
N SER A 326 -9.93 -26.91 2.29
CA SER A 326 -10.50 -28.09 2.96
C SER A 326 -9.42 -29.03 3.53
N ALA A 327 -8.14 -28.64 3.46
CA ALA A 327 -7.05 -29.38 4.09
C ALA A 327 -7.23 -29.41 5.62
N PRO A 328 -6.99 -30.56 6.29
CA PRO A 328 -7.29 -30.74 7.72
C PRO A 328 -6.65 -29.70 8.64
N ASP A 329 -5.43 -29.29 8.36
CA ASP A 329 -4.69 -28.28 9.13
C ASP A 329 -5.30 -26.87 9.00
N ARG A 330 -5.77 -26.52 7.81
CA ARG A 330 -6.47 -25.26 7.55
C ARG A 330 -7.86 -25.25 8.18
N LEU A 331 -8.58 -26.36 8.06
CA LEU A 331 -9.90 -26.53 8.70
C LEU A 331 -9.80 -26.40 10.22
N GLU A 332 -8.88 -27.13 10.85
CA GLU A 332 -8.67 -27.04 12.31
C GLU A 332 -8.31 -25.64 12.77
N THR A 333 -7.42 -24.97 12.02
CA THR A 333 -6.98 -23.60 12.32
C THR A 333 -8.15 -22.63 12.17
N ALA A 334 -8.88 -22.66 11.07
CA ALA A 334 -10.04 -21.80 10.83
C ALA A 334 -11.13 -22.04 11.88
N TYR A 335 -11.47 -23.31 12.17
CA TYR A 335 -12.45 -23.69 13.20
C TYR A 335 -12.10 -23.08 14.55
N ARG A 336 -10.84 -23.20 15.00
CA ARG A 336 -10.39 -22.66 16.29
C ARG A 336 -10.54 -21.15 16.36
N HIS A 337 -10.14 -20.42 15.32
CA HIS A 337 -10.20 -18.95 15.30
C HIS A 337 -11.63 -18.44 15.16
N LEU A 338 -12.41 -19.00 14.27
CA LEU A 338 -13.81 -18.61 14.03
C LEU A 338 -14.69 -18.92 15.23
N SER A 339 -14.52 -20.08 15.89
CA SER A 339 -15.25 -20.43 17.11
C SER A 339 -15.01 -19.41 18.23
N ARG A 340 -13.74 -19.03 18.46
CA ARG A 340 -13.39 -18.01 19.47
C ARG A 340 -13.98 -16.64 19.12
N TRP A 341 -13.99 -16.26 17.85
CA TRP A 341 -14.56 -15.00 17.38
C TRP A 341 -16.09 -14.97 17.54
N SER A 342 -16.79 -16.07 17.20
CA SER A 342 -18.22 -16.20 17.41
C SER A 342 -18.60 -16.11 18.88
N LEU A 343 -17.89 -16.84 19.75
CA LEU A 343 -18.11 -16.83 21.19
C LEU A 343 -17.85 -15.44 21.79
N TRP A 344 -16.87 -14.70 21.28
CA TRP A 344 -16.61 -13.35 21.74
C TRP A 344 -17.80 -12.41 21.50
N TRP A 345 -18.44 -12.46 20.32
CA TRP A 345 -19.63 -11.66 20.02
C TRP A 345 -20.78 -11.96 20.99
N LEU A 346 -21.04 -13.23 21.25
CA LEU A 346 -22.10 -13.67 22.18
C LEU A 346 -21.78 -13.31 23.63
N ALA A 347 -20.53 -13.37 24.05
CA ALA A 347 -20.13 -13.10 25.43
C ALA A 347 -20.02 -11.59 25.76
N HIS A 348 -19.66 -10.75 24.77
CA HIS A 348 -19.30 -9.35 25.03
C HIS A 348 -20.21 -8.33 24.35
N ARG A 349 -21.04 -8.76 23.40
CA ARG A 349 -21.91 -7.86 22.63
C ARG A 349 -23.38 -8.25 22.68
N ASP A 350 -23.75 -9.19 23.57
CA ASP A 350 -25.13 -9.62 23.85
C ASP A 350 -25.43 -9.48 25.35
N PRO A 351 -25.63 -8.25 25.85
CA PRO A 351 -25.79 -8.00 27.30
C PRO A 351 -27.04 -8.62 27.90
N ASP A 352 -28.06 -8.86 27.09
CA ASP A 352 -29.36 -9.39 27.53
C ASP A 352 -29.43 -10.92 27.44
N GLY A 353 -28.43 -11.58 26.86
CA GLY A 353 -28.42 -13.02 26.61
C GLY A 353 -29.51 -13.51 25.67
N ALA A 354 -29.94 -12.62 24.76
CA ALA A 354 -31.01 -12.89 23.80
C ALA A 354 -30.53 -13.53 22.50
N PHE A 355 -29.22 -13.79 22.39
CA PHE A 355 -28.54 -14.22 21.17
C PHE A 355 -28.69 -13.21 20.01
N LEU A 356 -28.80 -11.91 20.35
CA LEU A 356 -28.87 -10.79 19.40
C LEU A 356 -27.76 -9.77 19.71
N PRO A 357 -26.51 -10.06 19.33
CA PRO A 357 -25.40 -9.15 19.53
C PRO A 357 -25.63 -7.79 18.87
N GLN A 358 -24.95 -6.78 19.41
CA GLN A 358 -25.16 -5.39 19.03
C GLN A 358 -23.84 -4.68 18.66
N TYR A 359 -23.93 -3.74 17.75
CA TYR A 359 -22.88 -2.78 17.44
C TYR A 359 -22.88 -1.65 18.50
N HIS A 360 -21.71 -1.29 19.00
CA HIS A 360 -21.55 -0.18 19.94
C HIS A 360 -21.14 1.12 19.23
N HIS A 361 -20.82 1.07 17.95
CA HIS A 361 -20.44 2.20 17.10
C HIS A 361 -20.71 1.90 15.63
N GLY A 362 -20.88 2.94 14.78
CA GLY A 362 -21.05 2.75 13.34
C GLY A 362 -19.85 2.05 12.68
N ASN A 363 -18.64 2.32 13.15
CA ASN A 363 -17.43 1.65 12.65
C ASN A 363 -17.46 0.13 12.87
N ASP A 364 -18.13 -0.36 13.92
CA ASP A 364 -18.27 -1.81 14.18
C ASP A 364 -19.05 -2.53 13.08
N SER A 365 -19.92 -1.82 12.38
CA SER A 365 -20.77 -2.39 11.32
C SER A 365 -20.12 -2.39 9.94
N GLY A 366 -19.01 -1.68 9.77
CA GLY A 366 -18.45 -1.37 8.44
C GLY A 366 -19.26 -0.35 7.64
N TRP A 367 -20.45 0.06 8.13
CA TRP A 367 -21.31 1.08 7.56
C TRP A 367 -21.13 2.40 8.31
N ASP A 368 -19.93 2.94 8.30
CA ASP A 368 -19.53 4.09 9.12
C ASP A 368 -20.47 5.29 9.02
N ASN A 369 -21.09 5.47 7.85
CA ASN A 369 -22.04 6.54 7.54
C ASN A 369 -23.51 6.05 7.49
N GLY A 370 -23.81 4.89 8.05
CA GLY A 370 -25.16 4.33 8.08
C GLY A 370 -26.11 5.18 8.93
N THR A 371 -27.19 5.67 8.36
CA THR A 371 -28.17 6.56 9.05
C THR A 371 -28.89 5.87 10.20
N VAL A 372 -28.85 4.54 10.30
CA VAL A 372 -29.38 3.78 11.44
C VAL A 372 -28.70 4.18 12.76
N PHE A 373 -27.47 4.68 12.71
CA PHE A 373 -26.70 5.11 13.87
C PHE A 373 -27.00 6.57 14.29
N ASP A 374 -27.73 7.33 13.49
CA ASP A 374 -28.11 8.71 13.80
C ASP A 374 -29.06 8.79 15.02
N ILE A 375 -29.79 7.71 15.30
CA ILE A 375 -30.71 7.61 16.44
C ILE A 375 -30.02 7.18 17.75
N GLY A 376 -28.74 6.81 17.71
CA GLY A 376 -27.92 6.45 18.87
C GLY A 376 -27.37 5.03 18.85
N TYR A 377 -26.69 4.67 19.92
CA TYR A 377 -26.07 3.38 20.16
C TYR A 377 -26.58 2.76 21.47
N PRO A 378 -26.53 1.42 21.66
CA PRO A 378 -26.13 0.40 20.69
C PRO A 378 -27.21 0.09 19.65
N VAL A 379 -26.84 -0.63 18.57
CA VAL A 379 -27.77 -1.05 17.51
C VAL A 379 -27.66 -2.56 17.30
N GLN A 380 -28.79 -3.26 17.34
CA GLN A 380 -28.92 -4.65 16.93
C GLN A 380 -29.27 -4.68 15.43
N GLY A 381 -28.27 -5.01 14.60
CA GLY A 381 -28.43 -5.08 13.15
C GLY A 381 -28.80 -6.50 12.68
N PRO A 382 -29.72 -6.65 11.70
CA PRO A 382 -30.04 -7.95 11.14
C PRO A 382 -28.87 -8.57 10.37
N ASP A 383 -27.98 -7.75 9.84
CA ASP A 383 -26.73 -8.13 9.18
C ASP A 383 -25.78 -8.85 10.14
N LEU A 384 -25.58 -8.31 11.35
CA LEU A 384 -24.75 -8.93 12.38
C LEU A 384 -25.28 -10.31 12.77
N ALA A 385 -26.59 -10.42 13.04
CA ALA A 385 -27.21 -11.68 13.36
C ALA A 385 -27.11 -12.68 12.21
N GLY A 386 -27.35 -12.23 10.98
CA GLY A 386 -27.21 -13.06 9.77
C GLY A 386 -25.82 -13.62 9.55
N PHE A 387 -24.77 -12.80 9.69
CA PHE A 387 -23.39 -13.26 9.56
C PHE A 387 -22.99 -14.24 10.68
N LEU A 388 -23.43 -14.00 11.92
CA LEU A 388 -23.14 -14.93 13.02
C LEU A 388 -23.84 -16.28 12.86
N VAL A 389 -25.12 -16.29 12.44
CA VAL A 389 -25.83 -17.54 12.13
C VAL A 389 -25.08 -18.32 11.06
N GLN A 390 -24.72 -17.68 9.94
CA GLN A 390 -23.98 -18.32 8.87
C GLN A 390 -22.61 -18.85 9.34
N GLN A 391 -21.89 -18.08 10.16
CA GLN A 391 -20.60 -18.51 10.71
C GLN A 391 -20.76 -19.72 11.64
N MET A 392 -21.81 -19.74 12.48
CA MET A 392 -22.09 -20.89 13.35
C MET A 392 -22.53 -22.13 12.58
N ASP A 393 -23.32 -21.98 11.49
CA ASP A 393 -23.70 -23.10 10.62
C ASP A 393 -22.48 -23.74 9.93
N ILE A 394 -21.49 -22.93 9.57
CA ILE A 394 -20.23 -23.43 8.96
C ILE A 394 -19.36 -24.15 10.00
N LEU A 395 -19.44 -23.75 11.26
CA LEU A 395 -18.70 -24.36 12.37
C LEU A 395 -19.34 -25.68 12.85
N ALA A 396 -20.62 -25.93 12.54
CA ALA A 396 -21.35 -27.13 12.96
C ALA A 396 -21.03 -28.35 12.08
#